data_1af01aefcb26a162022bda3e9c74700e
#
_entry.id   1af01aefcb26a162022bda3e9c74700e
#
_cell.length_a   1.000
_cell.length_b   1.000
_cell.length_c   1.000
_cell.angle_alpha   90.00
_cell.angle_beta   90.00
_cell.angle_gamma   90.00
#
_symmetry.space_group_name_H-M   'P 1'
#
loop_
_entity.id
_entity.type
_entity.pdbx_description
1 polymer ?
#
loop_
_entity_poly.entity_id
_entity_poly.type
_entity_poly.pdbx_seq_one_letter_code
_entity_poly.pdbx_strand_id
1 'polypeptide(L)'
;MAKISLNDKPIDVLDIEIGDKTYKIPLGSSLPLKKAKSIKDEESVMEFLRDYMPEKVVDDLTIAQLAQIMNAWSEETKKASGISLGES
;
A
#
# COMPACT_ATOMS: atom_id res chain seq x y z
N MET A 1 31.26 -0.44 -17.16
CA MET A 1 30.68 -1.17 -16.05
C MET A 1 29.34 -0.56 -15.65
N ALA A 2 28.32 -1.37 -15.59
CA ALA A 2 26.98 -0.88 -15.24
C ALA A 2 26.83 -0.81 -13.73
N LYS A 3 26.07 0.18 -13.30
CA LYS A 3 25.88 0.40 -11.88
C LYS A 3 24.50 0.96 -11.62
N ILE A 4 23.83 0.45 -10.60
CA ILE A 4 22.55 0.96 -10.15
C ILE A 4 22.68 1.47 -8.74
N SER A 5 22.16 2.67 -8.50
CA SER A 5 22.06 3.21 -7.15
C SER A 5 20.59 3.12 -6.72
N LEU A 6 20.35 2.44 -5.62
CA LEU A 6 19.00 2.29 -5.11
C LEU A 6 18.75 3.30 -4.01
N ASN A 7 17.57 3.89 -4.04
CA ASN A 7 17.13 4.78 -2.98
C ASN A 7 16.67 3.97 -1.80
N ASP A 8 17.15 4.33 -0.63
CA ASP A 8 16.63 3.73 0.59
C ASP A 8 15.58 4.62 1.23
N LYS A 9 15.25 5.71 0.57
CA LYS A 9 14.14 6.60 0.90
C LYS A 9 14.10 7.67 -0.19
N PRO A 10 13.05 8.44 -0.37
CA PRO A 10 11.86 8.49 0.45
C PRO A 10 10.95 7.35 0.12
N ILE A 11 9.95 7.25 0.92
CA ILE A 11 8.98 6.19 0.77
C ILE A 11 7.72 6.79 0.21
N ASP A 12 7.21 6.18 -0.84
CA ASP A 12 5.92 6.58 -1.40
C ASP A 12 4.82 6.06 -0.51
N VAL A 13 3.87 6.91 -0.20
CA VAL A 13 2.79 6.55 0.71
C VAL A 13 1.44 6.88 0.10
N LEU A 14 0.43 6.17 0.57
CA LEU A 14 -0.96 6.48 0.27
C LEU A 14 -1.59 7.10 1.51
N ASP A 15 -2.23 8.23 1.32
CA ASP A 15 -2.95 8.89 2.40
C ASP A 15 -4.37 8.38 2.44
N ILE A 16 -4.80 7.89 3.59
CA ILE A 16 -6.15 7.40 3.80
C ILE A 16 -6.83 8.33 4.78
N GLU A 17 -7.86 9.01 4.32
CA GLU A 17 -8.63 9.92 5.16
C GLU A 17 -9.87 9.22 5.68
N ILE A 18 -10.01 9.20 6.99
CA ILE A 18 -11.18 8.62 7.63
C ILE A 18 -11.67 9.65 8.64
N GLY A 19 -12.81 10.26 8.33
CA GLY A 19 -13.33 11.34 9.15
C GLY A 19 -12.38 12.53 9.10
N ASP A 20 -11.91 12.96 10.26
CA ASP A 20 -11.00 14.10 10.34
C ASP A 20 -9.55 13.66 10.52
N LYS A 21 -9.26 12.38 10.35
CA LYS A 21 -7.92 11.86 10.52
C LYS A 21 -7.37 11.30 9.22
N THR A 22 -6.07 11.44 9.04
CA THR A 22 -5.38 10.93 7.87
C THR A 22 -4.31 9.96 8.31
N TYR A 23 -4.31 8.79 7.70
CA TYR A 23 -3.31 7.76 7.95
C TYR A 23 -2.48 7.55 6.71
N LYS A 24 -1.21 7.25 6.89
CA LYS A 24 -0.31 7.04 5.77
C LYS A 24 0.17 5.60 5.77
N ILE A 25 0.04 4.95 4.62
CA ILE A 25 0.56 3.60 4.47
C ILE A 25 1.53 3.58 3.30
N PRO A 26 2.59 2.78 3.39
CA PRO A 26 3.54 2.71 2.28
C PRO A 26 2.95 1.99 1.08
N LEU A 27 3.29 2.45 -0.11
CA LEU A 27 2.88 1.79 -1.33
C LEU A 27 3.72 0.54 -1.56
N GLY A 28 3.22 -0.34 -2.41
CA GLY A 28 3.95 -1.57 -2.72
C GLY A 28 5.34 -1.32 -3.26
N SER A 29 5.51 -0.20 -3.97
CA SER A 29 6.81 0.15 -4.53
C SER A 29 7.84 0.46 -3.45
N SER A 30 7.40 0.78 -2.25
CA SER A 30 8.30 1.11 -1.14
C SER A 30 8.47 -0.04 -0.16
N LEU A 31 7.85 -1.18 -0.42
CA LEU A 31 7.93 -2.33 0.45
C LEU A 31 8.91 -3.36 -0.12
N PRO A 32 9.53 -4.16 0.76
CA PRO A 32 10.29 -5.29 0.25
C PRO A 32 9.39 -6.18 -0.61
N LEU A 33 9.95 -6.74 -1.64
CA LEU A 33 9.20 -7.53 -2.60
C LEU A 33 8.42 -8.65 -1.91
N LYS A 34 9.03 -9.30 -0.96
CA LYS A 34 8.39 -10.39 -0.24
C LYS A 34 7.14 -9.89 0.51
N LYS A 35 7.25 -8.72 1.12
CA LYS A 35 6.13 -8.14 1.85
C LYS A 35 5.02 -7.72 0.90
N ALA A 36 5.39 -7.08 -0.21
CA ALA A 36 4.40 -6.63 -1.18
C ALA A 36 3.63 -7.82 -1.76
N LYS A 37 4.31 -8.92 -2.01
CA LYS A 37 3.65 -10.10 -2.56
C LYS A 37 2.73 -10.79 -1.56
N SER A 38 2.93 -10.55 -0.28
CA SER A 38 2.07 -11.16 0.74
C SER A 38 0.72 -10.46 0.85
N ILE A 39 0.58 -9.27 0.29
CA ILE A 39 -0.66 -8.50 0.35
C ILE A 39 -1.49 -8.84 -0.87
N LYS A 40 -2.39 -9.81 -0.74
CA LYS A 40 -3.13 -10.33 -1.88
C LYS A 40 -4.61 -10.58 -1.62
N ASP A 41 -5.03 -10.61 -0.37
CA ASP A 41 -6.45 -10.83 -0.04
C ASP A 41 -6.84 -9.90 1.10
N GLU A 42 -8.12 -9.96 1.46
CA GLU A 42 -8.65 -9.06 2.48
C GLU A 42 -7.93 -9.21 3.81
N GLU A 43 -7.66 -10.45 4.21
CA GLU A 43 -7.01 -10.69 5.49
C GLU A 43 -5.61 -10.12 5.53
N SER A 44 -4.84 -10.35 4.49
CA SER A 44 -3.47 -9.85 4.45
C SER A 44 -3.45 -8.33 4.37
N VAL A 45 -4.43 -7.72 3.70
CA VAL A 45 -4.53 -6.27 3.66
C VAL A 45 -4.85 -5.72 5.04
N MET A 46 -5.76 -6.36 5.76
CA MET A 46 -6.10 -5.92 7.11
C MET A 46 -4.90 -6.00 8.04
N GLU A 47 -4.15 -7.09 7.96
CA GLU A 47 -2.94 -7.22 8.77
C GLU A 47 -1.92 -6.13 8.44
N PHE A 48 -1.77 -5.85 7.16
CA PHE A 48 -0.88 -4.80 6.70
C PHE A 48 -1.32 -3.44 7.27
N LEU A 49 -2.60 -3.16 7.19
CA LEU A 49 -3.12 -1.88 7.67
C LEU A 49 -2.96 -1.71 9.18
N ARG A 50 -3.03 -2.80 9.92
CA ARG A 50 -2.86 -2.72 11.38
C ARG A 50 -1.49 -2.25 11.81
N ASP A 51 -0.51 -2.36 10.94
CA ASP A 51 0.82 -1.85 11.24
C ASP A 51 0.89 -0.33 11.16
N TYR A 52 -0.06 0.30 10.47
CA TYR A 52 -0.02 1.72 10.20
C TYR A 52 -1.24 2.48 10.69
N MET A 53 -2.28 1.77 11.08
CA MET A 53 -3.52 2.36 11.57
C MET A 53 -3.93 1.65 12.86
N PRO A 54 -4.64 2.35 13.75
CA PRO A 54 -5.12 1.68 14.96
C PRO A 54 -5.98 0.47 14.62
N GLU A 55 -5.82 -0.59 15.38
CA GLU A 55 -6.56 -1.81 15.15
C GLU A 55 -8.07 -1.56 15.12
N LYS A 56 -8.54 -0.70 16.02
CA LYS A 56 -9.95 -0.37 16.10
C LYS A 56 -10.46 0.24 14.79
N VAL A 57 -9.66 1.10 14.19
CA VAL A 57 -10.05 1.74 12.93
C VAL A 57 -10.12 0.70 11.82
N VAL A 58 -9.15 -0.19 11.76
CA VAL A 58 -9.13 -1.24 10.74
C VAL A 58 -10.32 -2.16 10.91
N ASP A 59 -10.64 -2.52 12.14
CA ASP A 59 -11.76 -3.42 12.41
C ASP A 59 -13.10 -2.81 12.06
N ASP A 60 -13.20 -1.48 12.07
CA ASP A 60 -14.43 -0.77 11.75
C ASP A 60 -14.62 -0.51 10.26
N LEU A 61 -13.63 -0.85 9.44
CA LEU A 61 -13.74 -0.64 8.00
C LEU A 61 -14.81 -1.54 7.40
N THR A 62 -15.60 -0.98 6.48
CA THR A 62 -16.53 -1.79 5.73
C THR A 62 -15.82 -2.48 4.58
N ILE A 63 -16.49 -3.48 4.01
CA ILE A 63 -15.93 -4.17 2.84
C ILE A 63 -15.74 -3.20 1.69
N ALA A 64 -16.67 -2.27 1.52
CA ALA A 64 -16.56 -1.27 0.46
C ALA A 64 -15.36 -0.36 0.68
N GLN A 65 -15.14 0.06 1.92
CA GLN A 65 -13.99 0.90 2.24
C GLN A 65 -12.68 0.16 2.02
N LEU A 66 -12.64 -1.10 2.42
CA LEU A 66 -11.45 -1.91 2.23
C LEU A 66 -11.14 -2.08 0.74
N ALA A 67 -12.18 -2.31 -0.06
CA ALA A 67 -12.00 -2.44 -1.50
C ALA A 67 -11.46 -1.15 -2.12
N GLN A 68 -11.95 -0.01 -1.66
CA GLN A 68 -11.46 1.28 -2.13
C GLN A 68 -9.99 1.48 -1.80
N ILE A 69 -9.61 1.09 -0.57
CA ILE A 69 -8.22 1.19 -0.17
C ILE A 69 -7.33 0.30 -1.03
N MET A 70 -7.77 -0.93 -1.27
CA MET A 70 -7.00 -1.86 -2.09
C MET A 70 -6.83 -1.35 -3.51
N ASN A 71 -7.91 -0.84 -4.09
CA ASN A 71 -7.85 -0.31 -5.45
C ASN A 71 -6.92 0.89 -5.54
N ALA A 72 -7.05 1.81 -4.61
CA ALA A 72 -6.19 3.00 -4.60
C ALA A 72 -4.73 2.62 -4.39
N TRP A 73 -4.49 1.70 -3.48
CA TRP A 73 -3.14 1.24 -3.17
C TRP A 73 -2.49 0.60 -4.40
N SER A 74 -3.25 -0.25 -5.09
CA SER A 74 -2.74 -0.91 -6.30
C SER A 74 -2.42 0.09 -7.40
N GLU A 75 -3.31 1.04 -7.63
CA GLU A 75 -3.11 2.03 -8.67
C GLU A 75 -1.93 2.94 -8.38
N GLU A 76 -1.85 3.42 -7.15
CA GLU A 76 -0.74 4.29 -6.79
C GLU A 76 0.58 3.54 -6.77
N THR A 77 0.55 2.26 -6.41
CA THR A 77 1.76 1.44 -6.46
C THR A 77 2.28 1.32 -7.89
N LYS A 78 1.37 1.11 -8.84
CA LYS A 78 1.75 1.03 -10.24
C LYS A 78 2.37 2.33 -10.73
N LYS A 79 1.75 3.44 -10.38
CA LYS A 79 2.26 4.74 -10.79
C LYS A 79 3.62 5.03 -10.19
N ALA A 80 3.78 4.75 -8.91
CA ALA A 80 5.02 5.05 -8.21
C ALA A 80 6.17 4.18 -8.70
N SER A 81 5.89 2.93 -9.02
CA SER A 81 6.94 2.01 -9.47
C SER A 81 7.35 2.26 -10.92
N GLY A 82 6.50 2.95 -11.69
CA GLY A 82 6.79 3.16 -13.10
C GLY A 82 6.64 1.91 -13.93
N ILE A 83 6.02 0.88 -13.39
CA ILE A 83 5.84 -0.38 -14.08
C ILE A 83 4.37 -0.55 -14.42
N SER A 84 4.09 -0.90 -15.68
CA SER A 84 2.73 -1.20 -16.10
C SER A 84 2.48 -2.67 -15.91
N LEU A 85 1.88 -3.01 -14.79
CA LEU A 85 1.55 -4.40 -14.52
C LEU A 85 0.40 -4.81 -15.44
N GLY A 86 0.53 -5.98 -16.01
CA GLY A 86 -0.46 -6.46 -16.94
C GLY A 86 -0.23 -6.00 -18.36
N GLU A 87 0.75 -5.19 -18.57
CA GLU A 87 1.18 -4.83 -19.90
C GLU A 87 2.25 -5.75 -20.36
N SER A 88 2.20 -6.12 -21.55
CA SER A 88 3.22 -7.03 -22.04
C SER A 88 4.04 -6.42 -23.10
#